data_d2e3056135fce863df20455035eff1a0
#
_entry.id   d2e3056135fce863df20455035eff1a0
#
_cell.length_a   1.000
_cell.length_b   1.000
_cell.length_c   1.000
_cell.angle_alpha   90.00
_cell.angle_beta   90.00
_cell.angle_gamma   90.00
#
_symmetry.space_group_name_H-M   'P 1'
#
loop_
_entity.id
_entity.type
_entity.pdbx_description
1 polymer ?
#
loop_
_entity_poly.entity_id
_entity_poly.type
_entity_poly.pdbx_seq_one_letter_code
_entity_poly.pdbx_strand_id
1 'polypeptide(L)'
;DGETRLALTELAIAGEPGMSVSRIELDRPGPSYTVDTLRKLRECYPQDELYLLMGTDMFLSFFQWREPETIAKLAVPVCMARVRADSTLSEQLLAQRAKMKAAFGVRPIVLQNDCLEISSTEARRLLFFGIADEVLHPDVLAMIERERLYGVGGAYHALPFADLRRVSLSLHKEKRRAHAQGVSD
;
A
#
# COMPACT_ATOMS: atom_id res chain seq x y z
N ASP A 1 -0.84 -10.68 -14.49
CA ASP A 1 0.57 -11.12 -14.48
C ASP A 1 1.49 -10.02 -13.93
N GLY A 2 2.81 -10.26 -13.91
CA GLY A 2 3.78 -9.32 -13.38
C GLY A 2 3.99 -8.09 -14.25
N GLU A 3 4.00 -8.25 -15.56
CA GLU A 3 4.20 -7.18 -16.53
C GLU A 3 3.01 -6.19 -16.49
N THR A 4 1.79 -6.70 -16.40
CA THR A 4 0.60 -5.86 -16.25
C THR A 4 0.66 -5.03 -14.96
N ARG A 5 1.09 -5.62 -13.84
CA ARG A 5 1.24 -4.89 -12.57
C ARG A 5 2.34 -3.83 -12.66
N LEU A 6 3.44 -4.14 -13.33
CA LEU A 6 4.52 -3.18 -13.58
C LEU A 6 3.99 -1.97 -14.35
N ALA A 7 3.32 -2.20 -15.50
CA ALA A 7 2.76 -1.15 -16.32
C ALA A 7 1.73 -0.28 -15.57
N LEU A 8 0.86 -0.89 -14.75
CA LEU A 8 -0.07 -0.13 -13.89
C LEU A 8 0.66 0.71 -12.86
N THR A 9 1.79 0.21 -12.30
CA THR A 9 2.60 0.98 -11.34
C THR A 9 3.31 2.14 -12.03
N GLU A 10 3.84 1.94 -13.23
CA GLU A 10 4.45 3.01 -14.05
C GLU A 10 3.46 4.13 -14.33
N LEU A 11 2.21 3.79 -14.70
CA LEU A 11 1.14 4.78 -14.89
C LEU A 11 0.79 5.50 -13.58
N ALA A 12 0.75 4.78 -12.48
CA ALA A 12 0.39 5.35 -11.17
C ALA A 12 1.40 6.39 -10.66
N ILE A 13 2.67 6.28 -11.04
CA ILE A 13 3.73 7.21 -10.62
C ILE A 13 4.18 8.14 -11.75
N ALA A 14 3.52 8.10 -12.91
CA ALA A 14 3.87 8.94 -14.04
C ALA A 14 3.79 10.42 -13.68
N GLY A 15 4.91 11.13 -13.81
CA GLY A 15 4.99 12.55 -13.46
C GLY A 15 5.33 12.85 -11.99
N GLU A 16 5.41 11.84 -11.12
CA GLU A 16 5.79 12.03 -9.72
C GLU A 16 7.33 12.12 -9.58
N PRO A 17 7.88 13.29 -9.21
CA PRO A 17 9.33 13.46 -9.10
C PRO A 17 9.93 12.53 -8.04
N GLY A 18 11.05 11.90 -8.36
CA GLY A 18 11.80 11.05 -7.43
C GLY A 18 11.23 9.64 -7.28
N MET A 19 10.17 9.28 -8.02
CA MET A 19 9.65 7.91 -8.07
C MET A 19 10.11 7.20 -9.34
N SER A 20 10.44 5.93 -9.21
CA SER A 20 10.77 5.05 -10.35
C SER A 20 10.30 3.63 -10.06
N VAL A 21 9.94 2.90 -11.12
CA VAL A 21 9.58 1.49 -11.03
C VAL A 21 10.80 0.64 -11.32
N SER A 22 10.97 -0.44 -10.56
CA SER A 22 12.07 -1.38 -10.73
C SER A 22 11.57 -2.77 -11.12
N ARG A 23 12.22 -3.39 -12.09
CA ARG A 23 11.97 -4.77 -12.53
C ARG A 23 12.70 -5.82 -11.69
N ILE A 24 13.45 -5.41 -10.69
CA ILE A 24 14.39 -6.24 -9.90
C ILE A 24 13.78 -7.55 -9.37
N GLU A 25 12.47 -7.56 -9.11
CA GLU A 25 11.75 -8.74 -8.66
C GLU A 25 11.19 -9.57 -9.83
N LEU A 26 10.80 -8.94 -10.92
CA LEU A 26 10.28 -9.61 -12.10
C LEU A 26 11.36 -10.37 -12.87
N ASP A 27 12.57 -9.80 -12.91
CA ASP A 27 13.71 -10.38 -13.61
C ASP A 27 14.35 -11.56 -12.84
N ARG A 28 13.91 -11.79 -11.60
CA ARG A 28 14.38 -12.90 -10.77
C ARG A 28 13.40 -14.08 -10.84
N PRO A 29 13.88 -15.30 -11.13
CA PRO A 29 13.02 -16.49 -11.12
C PRO A 29 12.57 -16.86 -9.70
N GLY A 30 11.36 -17.36 -9.58
CA GLY A 30 10.80 -17.88 -8.34
C GLY A 30 10.12 -16.83 -7.46
N PRO A 31 9.80 -17.16 -6.19
CA PRO A 31 9.14 -16.24 -5.27
C PRO A 31 10.02 -15.06 -4.91
N SER A 32 9.44 -13.86 -4.87
CA SER A 32 10.12 -12.64 -4.44
C SER A 32 10.03 -12.49 -2.93
N TYR A 33 11.18 -12.46 -2.27
CA TYR A 33 11.29 -12.14 -0.85
C TYR A 33 11.97 -10.79 -0.67
N THR A 34 11.47 -9.98 0.24
CA THR A 34 12.02 -8.64 0.54
C THR A 34 13.52 -8.66 0.84
N VAL A 35 14.00 -9.68 1.58
CA VAL A 35 15.42 -9.80 1.89
C VAL A 35 16.29 -9.93 0.64
N ASP A 36 15.84 -10.67 -0.37
CA ASP A 36 16.60 -10.87 -1.61
C ASP A 36 16.61 -9.60 -2.46
N THR A 37 15.49 -8.86 -2.47
CA THR A 37 15.37 -7.55 -3.11
C THR A 37 16.30 -6.53 -2.47
N LEU A 38 16.34 -6.47 -1.13
CA LEU A 38 17.23 -5.57 -0.40
C LEU A 38 18.71 -5.92 -0.58
N ARG A 39 19.07 -7.21 -0.63
CA ARG A 39 20.45 -7.62 -0.97
C ARG A 39 20.86 -7.09 -2.34
N LYS A 40 19.98 -7.24 -3.34
CA LYS A 40 20.25 -6.76 -4.68
C LYS A 40 20.33 -5.23 -4.75
N LEU A 41 19.45 -4.53 -4.07
CA LEU A 41 19.52 -3.06 -3.96
C LEU A 41 20.81 -2.60 -3.27
N ARG A 42 21.28 -3.32 -2.23
CA ARG A 42 22.55 -3.00 -1.57
C ARG A 42 23.76 -3.20 -2.49
N GLU A 43 23.72 -4.19 -3.40
CA GLU A 43 24.75 -4.33 -4.43
C GLU A 43 24.75 -3.16 -5.43
N CYS A 44 23.57 -2.70 -5.83
CA CYS A 44 23.42 -1.58 -6.77
C CYS A 44 23.76 -0.23 -6.13
N TYR A 45 23.44 -0.08 -4.83
CA TYR A 45 23.56 1.17 -4.07
C TYR A 45 24.37 0.95 -2.77
N PRO A 46 25.68 0.63 -2.86
CA PRO A 46 26.48 0.20 -1.71
C PRO A 46 26.69 1.29 -0.66
N GLN A 47 26.62 2.55 -1.05
CA GLN A 47 26.85 3.70 -0.16
C GLN A 47 25.57 4.38 0.31
N ASP A 48 24.41 4.03 -0.27
CA ASP A 48 23.15 4.68 0.02
C ASP A 48 22.50 4.11 1.29
N GLU A 49 21.79 4.94 2.02
CA GLU A 49 20.94 4.47 3.11
C GLU A 49 19.60 4.03 2.55
N LEU A 50 19.24 2.76 2.73
CA LEU A 50 17.98 2.21 2.24
C LEU A 50 16.90 2.33 3.30
N TYR A 51 15.71 2.72 2.89
CA TYR A 51 14.52 2.78 3.73
C TYR A 51 13.45 1.86 3.16
N LEU A 52 12.92 0.96 4.00
CA LEU A 52 11.85 0.03 3.62
C LEU A 52 10.52 0.57 4.17
N LEU A 53 9.73 1.18 3.28
CA LEU A 53 8.40 1.69 3.61
C LEU A 53 7.38 0.55 3.64
N MET A 54 6.57 0.51 4.68
CA MET A 54 5.53 -0.51 4.84
C MET A 54 4.32 0.02 5.60
N GLY A 55 3.15 -0.54 5.31
CA GLY A 55 1.93 -0.25 6.06
C GLY A 55 1.95 -0.88 7.46
N THR A 56 1.01 -0.48 8.28
CA THR A 56 0.86 -0.91 9.68
C THR A 56 0.86 -2.42 9.86
N ASP A 57 0.04 -3.15 9.06
CA ASP A 57 -0.10 -4.60 9.17
C ASP A 57 1.23 -5.32 8.87
N MET A 58 1.95 -4.84 7.87
CA MET A 58 3.27 -5.35 7.49
C MET A 58 4.30 -5.08 8.58
N PHE A 59 4.26 -3.91 9.20
CA PHE A 59 5.15 -3.55 10.29
C PHE A 59 4.91 -4.41 11.53
N LEU A 60 3.66 -4.65 11.90
CA LEU A 60 3.29 -5.50 13.04
C LEU A 60 3.64 -6.98 12.82
N SER A 61 3.57 -7.46 11.57
CA SER A 61 3.92 -8.84 11.20
C SER A 61 5.41 -9.04 10.85
N PHE A 62 6.26 -8.03 10.96
CA PHE A 62 7.65 -8.03 10.48
C PHE A 62 8.50 -9.21 10.96
N PHE A 63 8.30 -9.67 12.21
CA PHE A 63 9.03 -10.82 12.77
C PHE A 63 8.67 -12.17 12.12
N GLN A 64 7.59 -12.22 11.35
CA GLN A 64 7.16 -13.41 10.61
C GLN A 64 7.77 -13.48 9.21
N TRP A 65 8.45 -12.42 8.78
CA TRP A 65 9.06 -12.35 7.46
C TRP A 65 10.29 -13.25 7.36
N ARG A 66 10.69 -13.57 6.14
CA ARG A 66 11.92 -14.33 5.91
C ARG A 66 13.13 -13.47 6.26
N GLU A 67 13.96 -13.94 7.18
CA GLU A 67 15.17 -13.26 7.64
C GLU A 67 14.96 -11.80 8.12
N PRO A 68 14.08 -11.56 9.09
CA PRO A 68 13.72 -10.19 9.49
C PRO A 68 14.92 -9.40 10.06
N GLU A 69 15.87 -10.08 10.71
CA GLU A 69 17.11 -9.46 11.19
C GLU A 69 17.98 -8.95 10.03
N THR A 70 18.12 -9.74 8.97
CA THR A 70 18.86 -9.35 7.76
C THR A 70 18.20 -8.15 7.08
N ILE A 71 16.87 -8.17 6.95
CA ILE A 71 16.10 -7.04 6.40
C ILE A 71 16.38 -5.76 7.21
N ALA A 72 16.28 -5.85 8.55
CA ALA A 72 16.48 -4.72 9.44
C ALA A 72 17.91 -4.15 9.40
N LYS A 73 18.92 -4.98 9.07
CA LYS A 73 20.31 -4.55 8.86
C LYS A 73 20.56 -3.92 7.50
N LEU A 74 19.83 -4.34 6.47
CA LEU A 74 20.00 -3.86 5.11
C LEU A 74 19.26 -2.54 4.85
N ALA A 75 18.13 -2.32 5.50
CA ALA A 75 17.32 -1.11 5.34
C ALA A 75 16.67 -0.68 6.65
N VAL A 76 16.48 0.62 6.82
CA VAL A 76 15.74 1.18 7.95
C VAL A 76 14.25 0.90 7.76
N PRO A 77 13.58 0.14 8.66
CA PRO A 77 12.15 -0.08 8.55
C PRO A 77 11.36 1.21 8.83
N VAL A 78 10.46 1.58 7.95
CA VAL A 78 9.59 2.76 8.09
C VAL A 78 8.14 2.31 8.03
N CYS A 79 7.42 2.48 9.14
CA CYS A 79 5.98 2.26 9.21
C CYS A 79 5.25 3.53 8.80
N MET A 80 4.44 3.44 7.76
CA MET A 80 3.48 4.47 7.40
C MET A 80 2.18 4.20 8.16
N ALA A 81 2.08 4.75 9.37
CA ALA A 81 0.93 4.54 10.23
C ALA A 81 -0.24 5.41 9.77
N ARG A 82 -1.44 4.83 9.73
CA ARG A 82 -2.68 5.57 9.53
C ARG A 82 -2.91 6.42 10.77
N VAL A 83 -2.98 7.72 10.61
CA VAL A 83 -2.91 8.73 11.70
C VAL A 83 -4.05 8.64 12.72
N ARG A 84 -5.15 8.01 12.35
CA ARG A 84 -6.29 7.85 13.26
C ARG A 84 -6.30 6.49 13.96
N ALA A 85 -5.09 6.00 14.24
CA ALA A 85 -4.95 4.86 15.12
C ALA A 85 -5.55 5.22 16.48
N ASP A 86 -6.43 4.37 16.97
CA ASP A 86 -6.83 4.42 18.37
C ASP A 86 -5.60 4.24 19.28
N SER A 87 -5.78 4.50 20.57
CA SER A 87 -4.69 4.34 21.56
C SER A 87 -4.04 2.96 21.51
N THR A 88 -4.85 1.92 21.25
CA THR A 88 -4.43 0.51 21.19
C THR A 88 -3.45 0.27 20.04
N LEU A 89 -3.73 0.77 18.85
CA LEU A 89 -2.83 0.63 17.70
C LEU A 89 -1.53 1.42 17.93
N SER A 90 -1.62 2.60 18.50
CA SER A 90 -0.45 3.40 18.86
C SER A 90 0.46 2.67 19.85
N GLU A 91 -0.09 2.02 20.87
CA GLU A 91 0.63 1.19 21.82
C GLU A 91 1.29 -0.01 21.14
N GLN A 92 0.57 -0.71 20.24
CA GLN A 92 1.12 -1.83 19.47
C GLN A 92 2.32 -1.42 18.61
N LEU A 93 2.24 -0.26 17.93
CA LEU A 93 3.34 0.27 17.13
C LEU A 93 4.55 0.62 17.97
N LEU A 94 4.37 1.24 19.14
CA LEU A 94 5.44 1.54 20.07
C LEU A 94 6.09 0.26 20.63
N ALA A 95 5.28 -0.73 20.99
CA ALA A 95 5.77 -2.03 21.47
C ALA A 95 6.56 -2.76 20.37
N GLN A 96 6.06 -2.79 19.14
CA GLN A 96 6.74 -3.38 17.99
C GLN A 96 8.09 -2.69 17.72
N ARG A 97 8.11 -1.35 17.74
CA ARG A 97 9.34 -0.57 17.60
C ARG A 97 10.37 -0.91 18.67
N ALA A 98 9.93 -1.00 19.94
CA ALA A 98 10.79 -1.37 21.05
C ALA A 98 11.34 -2.80 20.89
N LYS A 99 10.50 -3.74 20.48
CA LYS A 99 10.86 -5.13 20.19
C LYS A 99 11.92 -5.23 19.08
N MET A 100 11.74 -4.51 17.96
CA MET A 100 12.72 -4.49 16.86
C MET A 100 14.04 -3.87 17.30
N LYS A 101 14.00 -2.80 18.11
CA LYS A 101 15.21 -2.20 18.69
C LYS A 101 15.96 -3.19 19.58
N ALA A 102 15.26 -3.91 20.45
CA ALA A 102 15.85 -4.89 21.35
C ALA A 102 16.43 -6.10 20.61
N ALA A 103 15.71 -6.62 19.61
CA ALA A 103 16.09 -7.83 18.89
C ALA A 103 17.18 -7.59 17.82
N PHE A 104 17.14 -6.47 17.11
CA PHE A 104 17.99 -6.23 15.94
C PHE A 104 18.90 -5.01 16.08
N GLY A 105 18.80 -4.24 17.17
CA GLY A 105 19.59 -3.03 17.37
C GLY A 105 19.20 -1.84 16.48
N VAL A 106 18.12 -1.95 15.69
CA VAL A 106 17.69 -0.94 14.75
C VAL A 106 16.69 0.05 15.37
N ARG A 107 16.55 1.21 14.77
CA ARG A 107 15.58 2.23 15.20
C ARG A 107 14.54 2.45 14.10
N PRO A 108 13.46 1.65 14.05
CA PRO A 108 12.41 1.85 13.07
C PRO A 108 11.77 3.23 13.21
N ILE A 109 11.38 3.80 12.08
CA ILE A 109 10.66 5.07 12.01
C ILE A 109 9.17 4.76 11.93
N VAL A 110 8.36 5.50 12.66
CA VAL A 110 6.90 5.48 12.53
C VAL A 110 6.48 6.87 12.08
N LEU A 111 6.00 6.96 10.85
CA LEU A 111 5.46 8.19 10.28
C LEU A 111 3.95 8.18 10.49
N GLN A 112 3.44 9.32 10.93
CA GLN A 112 2.01 9.58 10.98
C GLN A 112 1.65 10.39 9.74
N ASN A 113 0.80 9.84 8.90
CA ASN A 113 0.36 10.51 7.68
C ASN A 113 -1.12 10.25 7.42
N ASP A 114 -1.76 11.26 6.85
CA ASP A 114 -3.10 11.11 6.32
C ASP A 114 -3.00 10.20 5.08
N CYS A 115 -3.71 9.09 5.10
CA CYS A 115 -3.76 8.17 3.98
C CYS A 115 -5.19 7.87 3.57
N LEU A 116 -5.38 7.57 2.31
CA LEU A 116 -6.65 7.05 1.82
C LEU A 116 -6.86 5.65 2.41
N GLU A 117 -7.91 5.49 3.22
CA GLU A 117 -8.26 4.21 3.82
C GLU A 117 -8.95 3.30 2.79
N ILE A 118 -8.17 2.74 1.89
CA ILE A 118 -8.66 1.80 0.88
C ILE A 118 -7.77 0.57 0.83
N SER A 119 -8.38 -0.60 0.81
CA SER A 119 -7.69 -1.85 0.55
C SER A 119 -7.72 -2.19 -0.95
N SER A 120 -6.79 -3.04 -1.40
CA SER A 120 -6.82 -3.56 -2.77
C SER A 120 -8.13 -4.30 -3.09
N THR A 121 -8.75 -4.94 -2.10
CA THR A 121 -10.05 -5.60 -2.26
C THR A 121 -11.16 -4.57 -2.48
N GLU A 122 -11.13 -3.49 -1.73
CA GLU A 122 -12.10 -2.40 -1.88
C GLU A 122 -11.93 -1.66 -3.20
N ALA A 123 -10.68 -1.36 -3.59
CA ALA A 123 -10.40 -0.78 -4.89
C ALA A 123 -10.95 -1.65 -6.05
N ARG A 124 -10.78 -2.98 -6.00
CA ARG A 124 -11.37 -3.88 -7.00
C ARG A 124 -12.88 -3.90 -6.98
N ARG A 125 -13.51 -3.75 -5.81
CA ARG A 125 -14.97 -3.61 -5.72
C ARG A 125 -15.44 -2.31 -6.37
N LEU A 126 -14.75 -1.19 -6.11
CA LEU A 126 -15.07 0.08 -6.75
C LEU A 126 -14.91 0.00 -8.27
N LEU A 127 -13.87 -0.68 -8.77
CA LEU A 127 -13.70 -0.96 -10.20
C LEU A 127 -14.87 -1.77 -10.76
N PHE A 128 -15.29 -2.83 -10.07
CA PHE A 128 -16.43 -3.65 -10.48
C PHE A 128 -17.73 -2.82 -10.60
N PHE A 129 -17.90 -1.84 -9.71
CA PHE A 129 -19.07 -0.93 -9.72
C PHE A 129 -18.87 0.31 -10.60
N GLY A 130 -17.74 0.46 -11.30
CA GLY A 130 -17.47 1.61 -12.17
C GLY A 130 -17.35 2.96 -11.45
N ILE A 131 -16.93 2.96 -10.18
CA ILE A 131 -16.81 4.14 -9.32
C ILE A 131 -15.41 4.27 -8.69
N ALA A 132 -14.38 3.79 -9.38
CA ALA A 132 -13.00 3.82 -8.91
C ALA A 132 -12.25 5.13 -9.27
N ASP A 133 -12.88 6.05 -9.96
CA ASP A 133 -12.32 7.32 -10.44
C ASP A 133 -11.85 8.26 -9.31
N GLU A 134 -12.40 8.10 -8.09
CA GLU A 134 -11.97 8.87 -6.92
C GLU A 134 -10.71 8.31 -6.21
N VAL A 135 -10.32 7.08 -6.54
CA VAL A 135 -9.28 6.34 -5.80
C VAL A 135 -8.14 5.82 -6.67
N LEU A 136 -8.30 5.84 -7.97
CA LEU A 136 -7.29 5.41 -8.93
C LEU A 136 -6.88 6.58 -9.83
N HIS A 137 -5.59 6.59 -10.19
CA HIS A 137 -5.09 7.53 -11.18
C HIS A 137 -5.83 7.34 -12.51
N PRO A 138 -6.21 8.41 -13.24
CA PRO A 138 -6.98 8.30 -14.48
C PRO A 138 -6.36 7.37 -15.53
N ASP A 139 -5.04 7.43 -15.73
CA ASP A 139 -4.35 6.58 -16.69
C ASP A 139 -4.32 5.10 -16.28
N VAL A 140 -4.26 4.81 -14.98
CA VAL A 140 -4.40 3.46 -14.42
C VAL A 140 -5.80 2.93 -14.71
N LEU A 141 -6.83 3.74 -14.46
CA LEU A 141 -8.22 3.37 -14.73
C LEU A 141 -8.43 3.11 -16.22
N ALA A 142 -7.95 3.99 -17.09
CA ALA A 142 -8.04 3.83 -18.55
C ALA A 142 -7.38 2.54 -19.04
N MET A 143 -6.21 2.16 -18.50
CA MET A 143 -5.57 0.89 -18.84
C MET A 143 -6.38 -0.31 -18.35
N ILE A 144 -6.90 -0.26 -17.12
CA ILE A 144 -7.73 -1.33 -16.54
C ILE A 144 -8.98 -1.57 -17.39
N GLU A 145 -9.64 -0.52 -17.84
CA GLU A 145 -10.83 -0.59 -18.71
C GLU A 145 -10.49 -1.13 -20.10
N ARG A 146 -9.44 -0.59 -20.73
CA ARG A 146 -8.98 -1.03 -22.06
C ARG A 146 -8.62 -2.49 -22.10
N GLU A 147 -7.86 -2.96 -21.11
CA GLU A 147 -7.38 -4.34 -21.02
C GLU A 147 -8.39 -5.28 -20.30
N ARG A 148 -9.56 -4.75 -19.89
CA ARG A 148 -10.59 -5.49 -19.16
C ARG A 148 -10.07 -6.24 -17.94
N LEU A 149 -9.17 -5.60 -17.19
CA LEU A 149 -8.56 -6.19 -16.00
C LEU A 149 -9.56 -6.24 -14.84
N TYR A 150 -9.36 -7.14 -13.92
CA TYR A 150 -10.16 -7.27 -12.68
C TYR A 150 -11.67 -7.46 -12.90
N GLY A 151 -12.08 -7.96 -14.07
CA GLY A 151 -13.49 -8.20 -14.40
C GLY A 151 -14.27 -6.96 -14.83
N VAL A 152 -13.59 -5.86 -15.12
CA VAL A 152 -14.22 -4.64 -15.66
C VAL A 152 -14.74 -4.94 -17.08
N GLY A 153 -15.97 -4.52 -17.37
CA GLY A 153 -16.62 -4.73 -18.69
C GLY A 153 -17.42 -6.04 -18.81
N GLY A 154 -17.65 -6.77 -17.71
CA GLY A 154 -18.60 -7.90 -17.69
C GLY A 154 -20.06 -7.43 -17.77
N ALA A 155 -20.99 -8.36 -18.05
CA ALA A 155 -22.42 -8.11 -18.33
C ALA A 155 -23.22 -7.37 -17.22
N TYR A 156 -22.59 -7.03 -16.10
CA TYR A 156 -23.22 -6.33 -14.98
C TYR A 156 -23.21 -4.79 -15.09
N HIS A 157 -22.59 -4.21 -16.13
CA HIS A 157 -22.65 -2.77 -16.40
C HIS A 157 -24.04 -2.24 -16.83
N ALA A 158 -25.08 -3.08 -16.78
CA ALA A 158 -26.44 -2.72 -17.21
C ALA A 158 -27.35 -2.22 -16.06
N LEU A 159 -26.86 -2.11 -14.82
CA LEU A 159 -27.66 -1.51 -13.74
C LEU A 159 -27.54 0.02 -13.78
N PRO A 160 -28.60 0.77 -13.45
CA PRO A 160 -28.57 2.24 -13.46
C PRO A 160 -27.65 2.76 -12.33
N PHE A 161 -26.40 3.00 -12.67
CA PHE A 161 -25.30 3.33 -11.76
C PHE A 161 -25.43 4.66 -11.01
N ALA A 162 -26.25 5.59 -11.46
CA ALA A 162 -26.44 6.87 -10.79
C ALA A 162 -26.88 6.72 -9.33
N ASP A 163 -27.68 5.70 -9.03
CA ASP A 163 -28.19 5.46 -7.68
C ASP A 163 -27.21 4.70 -6.79
N LEU A 164 -26.45 3.76 -7.35
CA LEU A 164 -25.41 3.02 -6.61
C LEU A 164 -24.22 3.92 -6.28
N ARG A 165 -23.85 4.83 -7.20
CA ARG A 165 -22.81 5.84 -6.95
C ARG A 165 -23.19 6.78 -5.81
N ARG A 166 -24.45 7.21 -5.73
CA ARG A 166 -24.97 8.02 -4.62
C ARG A 166 -24.91 7.28 -3.28
N VAL A 167 -25.30 6.02 -3.25
CA VAL A 167 -25.29 5.20 -2.05
C VAL A 167 -23.86 4.92 -1.56
N SER A 168 -22.94 4.56 -2.45
CA SER A 168 -21.54 4.31 -2.09
C SER A 168 -20.83 5.57 -1.61
N LEU A 169 -21.02 6.71 -2.28
CA LEU A 169 -20.46 8.00 -1.86
C LEU A 169 -21.07 8.51 -0.55
N SER A 170 -22.35 8.26 -0.29
CA SER A 170 -22.99 8.61 0.99
C SER A 170 -22.44 7.75 2.13
N LEU A 171 -22.29 6.44 1.94
CA LEU A 171 -21.72 5.51 2.93
C LEU A 171 -20.24 5.85 3.25
N HIS A 172 -19.46 6.25 2.23
CA HIS A 172 -18.08 6.70 2.43
C HIS A 172 -18.00 8.07 3.14
N LYS A 173 -18.92 9.00 2.83
CA LYS A 173 -19.02 10.29 3.51
C LYS A 173 -19.54 10.13 4.94
N GLU A 174 -20.47 9.24 5.19
CA GLU A 174 -20.96 8.94 6.54
C GLU A 174 -19.89 8.24 7.40
N LYS A 175 -19.15 7.26 6.85
CA LYS A 175 -18.00 6.67 7.55
C LYS A 175 -16.93 7.71 7.89
N ARG A 176 -16.62 8.64 6.95
CA ARG A 176 -15.68 9.76 7.22
C ARG A 176 -16.24 10.76 8.22
N ARG A 177 -17.56 11.06 8.22
CA ARG A 177 -18.23 11.94 9.18
C ARG A 177 -18.34 11.30 10.56
N ALA A 178 -18.72 10.04 10.65
CA ALA A 178 -18.76 9.31 11.92
C ALA A 178 -17.38 9.22 12.57
N HIS A 179 -16.33 9.00 11.77
CA HIS A 179 -14.93 9.02 12.24
C HIS A 179 -14.48 10.44 12.69
N ALA A 180 -14.96 11.48 12.02
CA ALA A 180 -14.64 12.87 12.37
C ALA A 180 -15.40 13.37 13.60
N GLN A 181 -16.57 12.81 13.92
CA GLN A 181 -17.37 13.15 15.08
C GLN A 181 -16.99 12.37 16.35
N GLY A 182 -16.36 11.19 16.21
CA GLY A 182 -15.86 10.39 17.34
C GLY A 182 -14.59 10.94 18.01
N VAL A 183 -14.14 12.13 17.64
CA VAL A 183 -12.97 12.83 18.22
C VAL A 183 -13.42 14.05 19.06
N SER A 184 -14.71 14.22 19.28
CA SER A 184 -15.28 15.40 19.98
C SER A 184 -15.96 15.09 21.31
N ASP A 185 -15.72 13.91 21.91
CA ASP A 185 -16.18 13.61 23.28
C ASP A 185 -15.02 13.11 24.14
#